data_e852d4c38a331181d54a2bcf3b9a784c
#
_entry.id   e852d4c38a331181d54a2bcf3b9a784c
#
_cell.length_a   1.000
_cell.length_b   1.000
_cell.length_c   1.000
_cell.angle_alpha   90.00
_cell.angle_beta   90.00
_cell.angle_gamma   90.00
#
_symmetry.space_group_name_H-M   'P 1'
#
loop_
_entity.id
_entity.type
_entity.pdbx_description
1 polymer ?
#
loop_
_entity_poly.entity_id
_entity_poly.type
_entity_poly.pdbx_seq_one_letter_code
_entity_poly.pdbx_strand_id
1 'polypeptide(L)'
;MTPAVSVVIATRNRPTLLRDALLGVASQRHVPLEVRIADDGDRSLPDDLGGAAHLEMVVVPAHAGLTAAARNRGSAGARGDVIAFLDDDDRWLPDHLAGLAHAFRDPAVDFAWRDCAVIREDLTAAGQRRERARRAIAHDWDAELMRRDDYLPPSAWGVRRSLFDRLGGFDESFRYSEDWDFVLRAATLTRPFRVPGVTVEVRMRDQGNLSSEDGAERRDCLARLAARHALPPIEPKTFWEVALAVEAASGRPTPS
;
A
#
# COMPACT_ATOMS: atom_id res chain seq x y z
N MET A 1 -5.12 -17.08 -18.84
CA MET A 1 -3.71 -16.62 -18.81
C MET A 1 -3.46 -15.98 -17.46
N THR A 2 -2.22 -15.96 -16.97
CA THR A 2 -1.89 -15.23 -15.74
C THR A 2 -1.84 -13.74 -16.09
N PRO A 3 -2.57 -12.85 -15.40
CA PRO A 3 -2.58 -11.43 -15.72
C PRO A 3 -1.22 -10.79 -15.47
N ALA A 4 -0.84 -9.86 -16.33
CA ALA A 4 0.36 -9.08 -16.19
C ALA A 4 0.17 -8.03 -15.07
N VAL A 5 1.18 -7.83 -14.22
CA VAL A 5 1.13 -6.90 -13.10
C VAL A 5 2.10 -5.75 -13.33
N SER A 6 1.62 -4.51 -13.27
CA SER A 6 2.45 -3.32 -13.12
C SER A 6 2.55 -2.97 -11.64
N VAL A 7 3.77 -2.76 -11.15
CA VAL A 7 4.01 -2.30 -9.79
C VAL A 7 4.21 -0.79 -9.80
N VAL A 8 3.55 -0.07 -8.89
CA VAL A 8 3.68 1.38 -8.72
C VAL A 8 4.26 1.67 -7.35
N ILE A 9 5.37 2.40 -7.31
CA ILE A 9 6.03 2.85 -6.09
C ILE A 9 6.07 4.38 -6.11
N ALA A 10 5.40 5.03 -5.16
CA ALA A 10 5.56 6.46 -4.95
C ALA A 10 6.72 6.70 -3.97
N THR A 11 7.60 7.63 -4.30
CA THR A 11 8.75 7.98 -3.45
C THR A 11 9.03 9.46 -3.46
N ARG A 12 9.58 9.98 -2.35
CA ARG A 12 9.99 11.39 -2.24
C ARG A 12 11.25 11.53 -1.40
N ASN A 13 12.40 11.77 -2.06
CA ASN A 13 13.68 12.01 -1.37
C ASN A 13 14.14 10.89 -0.43
N ARG A 14 13.76 9.62 -0.69
CA ARG A 14 14.03 8.45 0.17
C ARG A 14 14.75 7.32 -0.58
N PRO A 15 15.89 7.56 -1.25
CA PRO A 15 16.51 6.56 -2.14
C PRO A 15 16.91 5.25 -1.42
N THR A 16 17.27 5.31 -0.14
CA THR A 16 17.63 4.13 0.65
C THR A 16 16.40 3.25 0.92
N LEU A 17 15.26 3.85 1.25
CA LEU A 17 14.01 3.11 1.48
C LEU A 17 13.51 2.51 0.17
N LEU A 18 13.50 3.31 -0.90
CA LEU A 18 13.14 2.85 -2.24
C LEU A 18 13.99 1.64 -2.67
N ARG A 19 15.30 1.66 -2.39
CA ARG A 19 16.17 0.52 -2.69
C ARG A 19 15.73 -0.76 -1.98
N ASP A 20 15.37 -0.66 -0.70
CA ASP A 20 14.88 -1.80 0.07
C ASP A 20 13.54 -2.33 -0.47
N ALA A 21 12.62 -1.43 -0.85
CA ALA A 21 11.36 -1.80 -1.49
C ALA A 21 11.59 -2.52 -2.83
N LEU A 22 12.49 -1.99 -3.67
CA LEU A 22 12.87 -2.59 -4.96
C LEU A 22 13.52 -3.97 -4.79
N LEU A 23 14.32 -4.20 -3.76
CA LEU A 23 14.84 -5.54 -3.45
C LEU A 23 13.71 -6.52 -3.12
N GLY A 24 12.66 -6.06 -2.43
CA GLY A 24 11.44 -6.84 -2.21
C GLY A 24 10.73 -7.20 -3.52
N VAL A 25 10.64 -6.27 -4.47
CA VAL A 25 10.09 -6.53 -5.81
C VAL A 25 10.99 -7.47 -6.62
N ALA A 26 12.29 -7.27 -6.58
CA ALA A 26 13.26 -8.09 -7.30
C ALA A 26 13.29 -9.56 -6.81
N SER A 27 12.91 -9.79 -5.55
CA SER A 27 12.82 -11.13 -4.96
C SER A 27 11.51 -11.88 -5.27
N GLN A 28 10.57 -11.27 -6.00
CA GLN A 28 9.29 -11.88 -6.28
C GLN A 28 9.41 -13.11 -7.19
N ARG A 29 8.70 -14.20 -6.82
CA ARG A 29 8.62 -15.42 -7.67
C ARG A 29 7.79 -15.20 -8.93
N HIS A 30 6.85 -14.25 -8.89
CA HIS A 30 6.13 -13.77 -10.08
C HIS A 30 6.71 -12.41 -10.46
N VAL A 31 7.47 -12.38 -11.54
CA VAL A 31 8.12 -11.14 -12.02
C VAL A 31 7.06 -10.19 -12.56
N PRO A 32 7.02 -8.93 -12.11
CA PRO A 32 6.11 -7.94 -12.67
C PRO A 32 6.46 -7.61 -14.13
N LEU A 33 5.48 -7.15 -14.89
CA LEU A 33 5.69 -6.66 -16.25
C LEU A 33 6.60 -5.43 -16.26
N GLU A 34 6.39 -4.55 -15.30
CA GLU A 34 7.16 -3.30 -15.12
C GLU A 34 7.07 -2.82 -13.69
N VAL A 35 8.03 -2.00 -13.28
CA VAL A 35 8.00 -1.23 -12.03
C VAL A 35 8.04 0.25 -12.38
N ARG A 36 6.99 0.96 -12.00
CA ARG A 36 6.82 2.40 -12.26
C ARG A 36 7.09 3.16 -10.97
N ILE A 37 8.20 3.89 -10.95
CA ILE A 37 8.63 4.69 -9.80
C ILE A 37 8.13 6.11 -10.01
N ALA A 38 7.10 6.51 -9.25
CA ALA A 38 6.59 7.86 -9.24
C ALA A 38 7.45 8.71 -8.29
N ASP A 39 8.43 9.41 -8.89
CA ASP A 39 9.36 10.25 -8.15
C ASP A 39 8.78 11.64 -7.90
N ASP A 40 8.37 11.88 -6.68
CA ASP A 40 7.84 13.18 -6.19
C ASP A 40 8.93 14.02 -5.50
N GLY A 41 10.20 13.60 -5.63
CA GLY A 41 11.34 14.28 -5.04
C GLY A 41 11.75 15.54 -5.78
N ASP A 42 12.53 16.36 -5.10
CA ASP A 42 13.21 17.55 -5.63
C ASP A 42 14.68 17.25 -6.04
N ARG A 43 15.13 16.02 -5.80
CA ARG A 43 16.46 15.49 -6.14
C ARG A 43 16.31 14.28 -7.04
N SER A 44 17.16 14.19 -8.06
CA SER A 44 17.21 13.01 -8.94
C SER A 44 17.50 11.74 -8.15
N LEU A 45 16.81 10.68 -8.51
CA LEU A 45 17.12 9.35 -8.00
C LEU A 45 18.53 8.92 -8.43
N PRO A 46 19.24 8.14 -7.62
CA PRO A 46 20.53 7.55 -8.02
C PRO A 46 20.36 6.67 -9.26
N ASP A 47 21.35 6.68 -10.17
CA ASP A 47 21.36 5.81 -11.35
C ASP A 47 21.35 4.32 -10.99
N ASP A 48 22.01 3.95 -9.87
CA ASP A 48 21.98 2.61 -9.30
C ASP A 48 21.03 2.54 -8.11
N LEU A 49 19.85 1.99 -8.35
CA LEU A 49 18.87 1.65 -7.30
C LEU A 49 19.12 0.25 -6.71
N GLY A 50 20.19 -0.44 -7.13
CA GLY A 50 20.71 -1.69 -6.56
C GLY A 50 19.82 -2.92 -6.73
N GLY A 51 20.44 -4.06 -7.13
CA GLY A 51 19.82 -5.40 -7.06
C GLY A 51 18.61 -5.70 -7.94
N ALA A 52 18.07 -4.71 -8.65
CA ALA A 52 16.84 -4.80 -9.42
C ALA A 52 17.06 -4.72 -10.95
N ALA A 53 18.27 -4.96 -11.42
CA ALA A 53 18.66 -4.77 -12.84
C ALA A 53 17.89 -5.66 -13.85
N HIS A 54 17.23 -6.72 -13.38
CA HIS A 54 16.38 -7.58 -14.21
C HIS A 54 14.94 -7.09 -14.34
N LEU A 55 14.56 -6.04 -13.61
CA LEU A 55 13.24 -5.45 -13.68
C LEU A 55 13.20 -4.35 -14.75
N GLU A 56 12.11 -4.31 -15.51
CA GLU A 56 11.84 -3.16 -16.36
C GLU A 56 11.35 -2.00 -15.48
N MET A 57 12.23 -1.02 -15.24
CA MET A 57 11.93 0.14 -14.41
C MET A 57 11.64 1.37 -15.27
N VAL A 58 10.57 2.09 -14.91
CA VAL A 58 10.17 3.36 -15.53
C VAL A 58 10.07 4.42 -14.44
N VAL A 59 10.95 5.40 -14.47
CA VAL A 59 10.86 6.56 -13.56
C VAL A 59 9.90 7.58 -14.16
N VAL A 60 8.89 7.95 -13.38
CA VAL A 60 7.85 8.92 -13.76
C VAL A 60 7.96 10.13 -12.83
N PRO A 61 8.37 11.30 -13.34
CA PRO A 61 8.38 12.52 -12.53
C PRO A 61 6.97 12.86 -12.03
N ALA A 62 6.80 12.92 -10.73
CA ALA A 62 5.48 13.20 -10.16
C ALA A 62 5.32 14.70 -9.82
N HIS A 63 6.25 15.31 -9.09
CA HIS A 63 6.24 16.74 -8.71
C HIS A 63 4.87 17.22 -8.20
N ALA A 64 4.19 16.37 -7.44
CA ALA A 64 2.79 16.58 -7.05
C ALA A 64 2.64 17.05 -5.60
N GLY A 65 3.61 16.73 -4.76
CA GLY A 65 3.58 17.01 -3.32
C GLY A 65 2.54 16.20 -2.54
N LEU A 66 1.85 15.26 -3.21
CA LEU A 66 0.79 14.42 -2.65
C LEU A 66 0.95 12.97 -3.10
N THR A 67 0.82 12.03 -2.17
CA THR A 67 0.95 10.58 -2.44
C THR A 67 -0.10 10.10 -3.44
N ALA A 68 -1.35 10.55 -3.31
CA ALA A 68 -2.43 10.24 -4.26
C ALA A 68 -2.05 10.59 -5.70
N ALA A 69 -1.57 11.82 -5.92
CA ALA A 69 -1.19 12.29 -7.24
C ALA A 69 0.05 11.56 -7.78
N ALA A 70 1.03 11.25 -6.92
CA ALA A 70 2.19 10.47 -7.31
C ALA A 70 1.78 9.06 -7.75
N ARG A 71 0.92 8.36 -6.97
CA ARG A 71 0.40 7.05 -7.35
C ARG A 71 -0.42 7.09 -8.64
N ASN A 72 -1.27 8.11 -8.84
CA ASN A 72 -2.02 8.30 -10.08
C ASN A 72 -1.10 8.46 -11.29
N ARG A 73 -0.06 9.31 -11.19
CA ARG A 73 0.92 9.50 -12.26
C ARG A 73 1.73 8.24 -12.53
N GLY A 74 2.13 7.53 -11.47
CA GLY A 74 2.75 6.21 -11.61
C GLY A 74 1.86 5.22 -12.34
N SER A 75 0.56 5.23 -12.07
CA SER A 75 -0.44 4.35 -12.70
C SER A 75 -0.76 4.75 -14.13
N ALA A 76 -0.66 6.03 -14.46
CA ALA A 76 -0.90 6.52 -15.82
C ALA A 76 0.10 5.87 -16.80
N GLY A 77 -0.42 5.16 -17.80
CA GLY A 77 0.39 4.41 -18.77
C GLY A 77 0.91 3.06 -18.25
N ALA A 78 0.42 2.56 -17.11
CA ALA A 78 0.65 1.19 -16.69
C ALA A 78 0.11 0.20 -17.75
N ARG A 79 0.94 -0.80 -18.13
CA ARG A 79 0.62 -1.75 -19.20
C ARG A 79 0.04 -3.05 -18.68
N GLY A 80 0.17 -3.31 -17.38
CA GLY A 80 -0.37 -4.52 -16.76
C GLY A 80 -1.90 -4.54 -16.72
N ASP A 81 -2.47 -5.73 -16.65
CA ASP A 81 -3.90 -5.93 -16.41
C ASP A 81 -4.29 -5.57 -14.97
N VAL A 82 -3.31 -5.66 -14.08
CA VAL A 82 -3.41 -5.38 -12.64
C VAL A 82 -2.37 -4.34 -12.25
N ILE A 83 -2.75 -3.41 -11.39
CA ILE A 83 -1.85 -2.46 -10.74
C ILE A 83 -1.71 -2.89 -9.28
N ALA A 84 -0.50 -3.08 -8.81
CA ALA A 84 -0.17 -3.32 -7.42
C ALA A 84 0.68 -2.16 -6.90
N PHE A 85 0.40 -1.70 -5.69
CA PHE A 85 1.11 -0.58 -5.08
C PHE A 85 2.06 -1.06 -4.00
N LEU A 86 3.20 -0.38 -3.87
CA LEU A 86 4.16 -0.60 -2.79
C LEU A 86 4.66 0.76 -2.30
N ASP A 87 4.55 1.02 -1.01
CA ASP A 87 5.15 2.21 -0.42
C ASP A 87 6.67 2.03 -0.30
N ASP A 88 7.41 3.11 -0.49
CA ASP A 88 8.89 3.09 -0.55
C ASP A 88 9.55 2.66 0.76
N ASP A 89 8.81 2.65 1.87
CA ASP A 89 9.27 2.22 3.18
C ASP A 89 8.77 0.82 3.61
N ASP A 90 7.95 0.17 2.80
CA ASP A 90 7.44 -1.18 3.02
C ASP A 90 8.29 -2.24 2.29
N ARG A 91 7.97 -3.51 2.53
CA ARG A 91 8.66 -4.63 1.89
C ARG A 91 7.71 -5.75 1.51
N TRP A 92 7.85 -6.27 0.29
CA TRP A 92 7.22 -7.52 -0.11
C TRP A 92 8.10 -8.74 0.15
N LEU A 93 7.47 -9.82 0.61
CA LEU A 93 8.06 -11.15 0.67
C LEU A 93 7.84 -11.88 -0.67
N PRO A 94 8.62 -12.92 -1.00
CA PRO A 94 8.71 -13.49 -2.36
C PRO A 94 7.41 -13.95 -3.02
N ASP A 95 6.36 -14.27 -2.25
CA ASP A 95 5.10 -14.81 -2.78
C ASP A 95 3.97 -13.77 -2.93
N HIS A 96 4.27 -12.47 -2.74
CA HIS A 96 3.24 -11.44 -2.77
C HIS A 96 2.57 -11.34 -4.13
N LEU A 97 3.35 -11.05 -5.19
CA LEU A 97 2.80 -10.92 -6.54
C LEU A 97 2.27 -12.24 -7.09
N ALA A 98 2.87 -13.37 -6.74
CA ALA A 98 2.36 -14.68 -7.15
C ALA A 98 0.94 -14.94 -6.64
N GLY A 99 0.68 -14.59 -5.37
CA GLY A 99 -0.65 -14.72 -4.77
C GLY A 99 -1.67 -13.79 -5.41
N LEU A 100 -1.33 -12.52 -5.62
CA LEU A 100 -2.21 -11.56 -6.30
C LEU A 100 -2.50 -12.00 -7.74
N ALA A 101 -1.47 -12.30 -8.53
CA ALA A 101 -1.64 -12.74 -9.92
C ALA A 101 -2.48 -14.02 -10.02
N HIS A 102 -2.39 -14.93 -9.04
CA HIS A 102 -3.25 -16.12 -8.99
C HIS A 102 -4.72 -15.74 -8.76
N ALA A 103 -5.00 -14.85 -7.81
CA ALA A 103 -6.38 -14.41 -7.54
C ALA A 103 -7.02 -13.75 -8.78
N PHE A 104 -6.27 -12.90 -9.46
CA PHE A 104 -6.75 -12.23 -10.68
C PHE A 104 -6.89 -13.12 -11.91
N ARG A 105 -6.60 -14.43 -11.83
CA ARG A 105 -7.00 -15.39 -12.87
C ARG A 105 -8.51 -15.57 -12.94
N ASP A 106 -9.19 -15.36 -11.82
CA ASP A 106 -10.64 -15.28 -11.79
C ASP A 106 -11.09 -13.92 -12.34
N PRO A 107 -11.85 -13.86 -13.44
CA PRO A 107 -12.34 -12.61 -14.01
C PRO A 107 -13.32 -11.87 -13.09
N ALA A 108 -13.89 -12.54 -12.08
CA ALA A 108 -14.77 -11.91 -11.10
C ALA A 108 -14.01 -11.15 -10.00
N VAL A 109 -12.69 -11.32 -9.90
CA VAL A 109 -11.86 -10.62 -8.93
C VAL A 109 -11.31 -9.34 -9.53
N ASP A 110 -11.81 -8.18 -9.08
CA ASP A 110 -11.35 -6.87 -9.52
C ASP A 110 -10.43 -6.18 -8.49
N PHE A 111 -10.50 -6.59 -7.22
CA PHE A 111 -9.67 -6.10 -6.13
C PHE A 111 -9.26 -7.27 -5.22
N ALA A 112 -7.97 -7.45 -4.97
CA ALA A 112 -7.47 -8.51 -4.10
C ALA A 112 -6.37 -7.98 -3.17
N TRP A 113 -6.29 -8.55 -1.94
CA TRP A 113 -5.22 -8.20 -1.01
C TRP A 113 -4.60 -9.42 -0.35
N ARG A 114 -3.39 -9.23 0.18
CA ARG A 114 -2.63 -10.19 0.97
C ARG A 114 -2.59 -9.73 2.43
N ASP A 115 -2.44 -10.69 3.34
CA ASP A 115 -2.18 -10.35 4.74
C ASP A 115 -0.86 -9.60 4.88
N CYS A 116 -0.79 -8.70 5.86
CA CYS A 116 0.42 -7.95 6.16
C CYS A 116 0.86 -8.13 7.62
N ALA A 117 2.13 -7.92 7.86
CA ALA A 117 2.69 -7.72 9.20
C ALA A 117 3.01 -6.25 9.39
N VAL A 118 2.45 -5.65 10.42
CA VAL A 118 2.82 -4.31 10.88
C VAL A 118 4.02 -4.45 11.81
N ILE A 119 5.12 -3.81 11.46
CA ILE A 119 6.41 -3.94 12.17
C ILE A 119 6.78 -2.58 12.75
N ARG A 120 6.95 -2.52 14.06
CA ARG A 120 7.63 -1.37 14.70
C ARG A 120 9.12 -1.60 14.67
N GLU A 121 9.85 -0.65 14.12
CA GLU A 121 11.30 -0.73 13.96
C GLU A 121 12.02 0.54 14.37
N ASP A 122 13.30 0.38 14.75
CA ASP A 122 14.27 1.47 14.85
C ASP A 122 15.22 1.44 13.67
N LEU A 123 15.67 2.62 13.28
CA LEU A 123 16.85 2.78 12.45
C LEU A 123 18.03 3.12 13.38
N THR A 124 19.05 2.28 13.37
CA THR A 124 20.29 2.58 14.06
C THR A 124 21.03 3.74 13.36
N ALA A 125 21.99 4.36 14.02
CA ALA A 125 22.83 5.40 13.43
C ALA A 125 23.61 4.88 12.19
N ALA A 126 23.82 3.56 12.07
CA ALA A 126 24.41 2.90 10.90
C ALA A 126 23.38 2.56 9.79
N GLY A 127 22.12 3.00 9.93
CA GLY A 127 21.05 2.71 8.98
C GLY A 127 20.52 1.27 9.03
N GLN A 128 20.93 0.47 10.03
CA GLN A 128 20.41 -0.87 10.20
C GLN A 128 19.02 -0.84 10.84
N ARG A 129 18.14 -1.68 10.35
CA ARG A 129 16.77 -1.84 10.86
C ARG A 129 16.76 -2.85 12.02
N ARG A 130 16.13 -2.48 13.12
CA ARG A 130 15.91 -3.35 14.28
C ARG A 130 14.41 -3.45 14.57
N GLU A 131 13.84 -4.61 14.32
CA GLU A 131 12.46 -4.90 14.69
C GLU A 131 12.31 -4.89 16.22
N ARG A 132 11.29 -4.15 16.70
CA ARG A 132 10.91 -4.09 18.13
C ARG A 132 9.67 -4.92 18.42
N ALA A 133 8.70 -4.88 17.50
CA ALA A 133 7.44 -5.60 17.66
C ALA A 133 6.81 -5.85 16.30
N ARG A 134 6.01 -6.90 16.23
CA ARG A 134 5.30 -7.33 15.02
C ARG A 134 3.87 -7.70 15.37
N ARG A 135 2.92 -7.30 14.50
CA ARG A 135 1.53 -7.76 14.53
C ARG A 135 1.06 -8.10 13.13
N ALA A 136 0.22 -9.12 13.01
CA ALA A 136 -0.34 -9.50 11.71
C ALA A 136 -1.76 -8.93 11.54
N ILE A 137 -2.02 -8.36 10.38
CA ILE A 137 -3.38 -8.11 9.90
C ILE A 137 -3.71 -9.24 8.93
N ALA A 138 -4.53 -10.19 9.38
CA ALA A 138 -4.94 -11.39 8.67
C ALA A 138 -6.44 -11.61 8.90
N HIS A 139 -7.25 -10.72 8.34
CA HIS A 139 -8.68 -10.64 8.55
C HIS A 139 -9.42 -10.76 7.22
N ASP A 140 -10.54 -11.48 7.19
CA ASP A 140 -11.40 -11.51 6.01
C ASP A 140 -12.08 -10.15 5.78
N TRP A 141 -12.62 -9.96 4.57
CA TRP A 141 -13.32 -8.72 4.28
C TRP A 141 -14.47 -8.50 5.26
N ASP A 142 -14.38 -7.43 6.00
CA ASP A 142 -15.40 -6.95 6.93
C ASP A 142 -15.70 -5.48 6.61
N ALA A 143 -16.87 -5.25 6.00
CA ALA A 143 -17.29 -3.91 5.60
C ALA A 143 -17.52 -2.99 6.79
N GLU A 144 -18.00 -3.53 7.93
CA GLU A 144 -18.24 -2.71 9.14
C GLU A 144 -16.92 -2.34 9.82
N LEU A 145 -15.95 -3.25 9.83
CA LEU A 145 -14.61 -2.92 10.31
C LEU A 145 -13.95 -1.87 9.41
N MET A 146 -14.03 -2.03 8.06
CA MET A 146 -13.47 -1.08 7.10
C MET A 146 -14.11 0.32 7.21
N ARG A 147 -15.33 0.43 7.72
CA ARG A 147 -15.99 1.73 7.99
C ARG A 147 -15.43 2.45 9.22
N ARG A 148 -14.63 1.78 10.04
CA ARG A 148 -14.04 2.32 11.29
C ARG A 148 -12.53 2.37 11.28
N ASP A 149 -11.91 1.44 10.57
CA ASP A 149 -10.47 1.23 10.57
C ASP A 149 -9.98 0.82 9.18
N ASP A 150 -9.10 1.62 8.60
CA ASP A 150 -8.43 1.27 7.35
C ASP A 150 -7.33 0.22 7.63
N TYR A 151 -7.65 -1.04 7.38
CA TYR A 151 -6.75 -2.16 7.61
C TYR A 151 -6.14 -2.73 6.33
N LEU A 152 -6.35 -2.11 5.18
CA LEU A 152 -5.80 -2.52 3.88
C LEU A 152 -4.80 -1.51 3.34
N PRO A 153 -3.54 -1.53 3.80
CA PRO A 153 -2.53 -0.60 3.32
C PRO A 153 -2.26 -0.80 1.83
N PRO A 154 -1.92 0.25 1.07
CA PRO A 154 -1.67 0.16 -0.36
C PRO A 154 -0.68 -0.94 -0.75
N SER A 155 0.34 -1.15 0.07
CA SER A 155 1.34 -2.20 -0.16
C SER A 155 0.79 -3.62 -0.11
N ALA A 156 -0.44 -3.82 0.40
CA ALA A 156 -1.02 -5.14 0.56
C ALA A 156 -1.93 -5.57 -0.60
N TRP A 157 -2.36 -4.67 -1.48
CA TRP A 157 -3.37 -4.99 -2.47
C TRP A 157 -2.99 -4.67 -3.91
N GLY A 158 -3.71 -5.30 -4.80
CA GLY A 158 -3.73 -5.00 -6.23
C GLY A 158 -5.17 -4.82 -6.72
N VAL A 159 -5.32 -4.13 -7.81
CA VAL A 159 -6.60 -3.80 -8.44
C VAL A 159 -6.51 -4.00 -9.94
N ARG A 160 -7.59 -4.50 -10.58
CA ARG A 160 -7.65 -4.49 -12.04
C ARG A 160 -7.55 -3.07 -12.54
N ARG A 161 -6.73 -2.86 -13.56
CA ARG A 161 -6.59 -1.54 -14.18
C ARG A 161 -7.94 -0.97 -14.63
N SER A 162 -8.83 -1.79 -15.16
CA SER A 162 -10.18 -1.38 -15.55
C SER A 162 -11.02 -0.85 -14.39
N LEU A 163 -10.91 -1.42 -13.17
CA LEU A 163 -11.57 -0.89 -11.99
C LEU A 163 -10.90 0.40 -11.52
N PHE A 164 -9.57 0.45 -11.52
CA PHE A 164 -8.81 1.66 -11.16
C PHE A 164 -9.20 2.84 -12.05
N ASP A 165 -9.23 2.63 -13.38
CA ASP A 165 -9.61 3.63 -14.37
C ASP A 165 -11.07 4.07 -14.21
N ARG A 166 -11.99 3.12 -13.96
CA ARG A 166 -13.42 3.41 -13.73
C ARG A 166 -13.66 4.25 -12.49
N LEU A 167 -12.84 4.07 -11.44
CA LEU A 167 -12.89 4.86 -10.21
C LEU A 167 -12.20 6.23 -10.36
N GLY A 168 -11.47 6.47 -11.45
CA GLY A 168 -10.69 7.69 -11.67
C GLY A 168 -9.42 7.76 -10.81
N GLY A 169 -8.90 6.62 -10.35
CA GLY A 169 -7.74 6.55 -9.48
C GLY A 169 -8.00 7.01 -8.05
N PHE A 170 -6.92 7.43 -7.37
CA PHE A 170 -7.00 8.05 -6.04
C PHE A 170 -7.51 9.48 -6.14
N ASP A 171 -8.28 9.93 -5.14
CA ASP A 171 -8.73 11.32 -5.08
C ASP A 171 -7.60 12.22 -4.54
N GLU A 172 -7.06 13.06 -5.41
CA GLU A 172 -5.93 13.94 -5.12
C GLU A 172 -6.29 15.10 -4.16
N SER A 173 -7.56 15.26 -3.82
CA SER A 173 -7.97 16.22 -2.79
C SER A 173 -7.68 15.71 -1.37
N PHE A 174 -7.43 14.41 -1.19
CA PHE A 174 -7.04 13.82 0.08
C PHE A 174 -5.50 13.79 0.21
N ARG A 175 -4.98 14.53 1.19
CA ARG A 175 -3.57 14.43 1.59
C ARG A 175 -3.30 13.20 2.46
N TYR A 176 -4.31 12.78 3.22
CA TYR A 176 -4.30 11.61 4.10
C TYR A 176 -5.53 10.77 3.80
N SER A 177 -5.42 9.46 3.95
CA SER A 177 -6.51 8.49 3.77
C SER A 177 -7.08 8.42 2.35
N GLU A 178 -6.29 8.77 1.33
CA GLU A 178 -6.62 8.59 -0.07
C GLU A 178 -6.79 7.12 -0.45
N ASP A 179 -6.03 6.25 0.22
CA ASP A 179 -6.11 4.80 0.13
C ASP A 179 -7.41 4.26 0.71
N TRP A 180 -7.79 4.73 1.89
CA TRP A 180 -9.06 4.37 2.50
C TRP A 180 -10.26 4.80 1.66
N ASP A 181 -10.24 6.04 1.14
CA ASP A 181 -11.24 6.51 0.18
C ASP A 181 -11.34 5.59 -1.04
N PHE A 182 -10.18 5.20 -1.61
CA PHE A 182 -10.13 4.32 -2.76
C PHE A 182 -10.74 2.94 -2.46
N VAL A 183 -10.38 2.30 -1.34
CA VAL A 183 -10.92 1.01 -0.92
C VAL A 183 -12.44 1.09 -0.70
N LEU A 184 -12.92 2.13 -0.04
CA LEU A 184 -14.37 2.34 0.19
C LEU A 184 -15.12 2.52 -1.13
N ARG A 185 -14.59 3.29 -2.10
CA ARG A 185 -15.18 3.41 -3.45
C ARG A 185 -15.14 2.08 -4.21
N ALA A 186 -14.04 1.37 -4.15
CA ALA A 186 -13.92 0.06 -4.79
C ALA A 186 -14.93 -0.94 -4.24
N ALA A 187 -15.14 -0.96 -2.92
CA ALA A 187 -16.08 -1.85 -2.25
C ALA A 187 -17.54 -1.63 -2.63
N THR A 188 -17.89 -0.46 -3.22
CA THR A 188 -19.25 -0.25 -3.78
C THR A 188 -19.48 -0.94 -5.11
N LEU A 189 -18.40 -1.32 -5.81
CA LEU A 189 -18.45 -1.88 -7.17
C LEU A 189 -18.05 -3.36 -7.23
N THR A 190 -17.24 -3.81 -6.28
CA THR A 190 -16.76 -5.19 -6.19
C THR A 190 -16.59 -5.60 -4.73
N ARG A 191 -16.63 -6.89 -4.45
CA ARG A 191 -16.25 -7.40 -3.15
C ARG A 191 -14.76 -7.65 -3.14
N PRO A 192 -13.97 -6.96 -2.29
CA PRO A 192 -12.55 -7.24 -2.15
C PRO A 192 -12.29 -8.70 -1.80
N PHE A 193 -11.26 -9.31 -2.42
CA PHE A 193 -10.93 -10.72 -2.30
C PHE A 193 -9.64 -10.92 -1.51
N ARG A 194 -9.72 -11.58 -0.35
CA ARG A 194 -8.55 -11.90 0.46
C ARG A 194 -7.78 -13.09 -0.10
N VAL A 195 -6.47 -12.97 -0.22
CA VAL A 195 -5.54 -14.06 -0.50
C VAL A 195 -4.73 -14.30 0.77
N PRO A 196 -5.00 -15.35 1.54
CA PRO A 196 -4.35 -15.57 2.84
C PRO A 196 -2.83 -15.71 2.74
N GLY A 197 -2.15 -15.33 3.81
CA GLY A 197 -0.71 -15.44 3.99
C GLY A 197 -0.02 -14.07 4.06
N VAL A 198 0.75 -13.87 5.13
CA VAL A 198 1.53 -12.66 5.38
C VAL A 198 2.65 -12.56 4.35
N THR A 199 2.55 -11.59 3.46
CA THR A 199 3.53 -11.36 2.40
C THR A 199 3.95 -9.89 2.26
N VAL A 200 3.48 -9.04 3.16
CA VAL A 200 3.82 -7.62 3.22
C VAL A 200 4.31 -7.29 4.61
N GLU A 201 5.39 -6.55 4.71
CA GLU A 201 5.89 -5.93 5.92
C GLU A 201 5.65 -4.43 5.84
N VAL A 202 4.61 -3.96 6.54
CA VAL A 202 4.33 -2.53 6.72
C VAL A 202 5.18 -2.02 7.88
N ARG A 203 6.10 -1.13 7.58
CA ARG A 203 7.14 -0.72 8.52
C ARG A 203 6.86 0.63 9.14
N MET A 204 6.73 0.65 10.44
CA MET A 204 6.46 1.83 11.24
C MET A 204 7.68 2.23 12.08
N ARG A 205 8.00 3.50 12.03
CA ARG A 205 9.06 4.15 12.83
C ARG A 205 8.43 5.20 13.73
N ASP A 206 9.11 5.57 14.79
CA ASP A 206 8.61 6.60 15.72
C ASP A 206 8.48 7.98 15.04
N GLN A 207 9.19 8.21 13.92
CA GLN A 207 9.12 9.44 13.13
C GLN A 207 9.14 9.14 11.62
N GLY A 208 8.50 10.02 10.85
CA GLY A 208 8.54 9.99 9.39
C GLY A 208 7.49 9.11 8.72
N ASN A 209 6.51 8.59 9.45
CA ASN A 209 5.34 7.95 8.86
C ASN A 209 4.17 8.92 8.83
N LEU A 210 3.51 9.07 7.67
CA LEU A 210 2.31 9.90 7.54
C LEU A 210 1.18 9.45 8.47
N SER A 211 1.04 8.17 8.70
CA SER A 211 0.04 7.60 9.63
C SER A 211 0.28 7.93 11.10
N SER A 212 1.46 8.45 11.46
CA SER A 212 1.78 8.88 12.83
C SER A 212 1.59 10.39 13.04
N GLU A 213 1.30 11.16 12.01
CA GLU A 213 1.03 12.57 12.12
C GLU A 213 -0.38 12.80 12.70
N ASP A 214 -0.49 13.59 13.77
CA ASP A 214 -1.77 13.97 14.39
C ASP A 214 -1.97 15.48 14.29
N GLY A 215 -2.09 15.95 13.05
CA GLY A 215 -2.31 17.37 12.73
C GLY A 215 -3.77 17.70 12.44
N ALA A 216 -4.11 19.00 12.46
CA ALA A 216 -5.44 19.49 12.09
C ALA A 216 -5.84 19.06 10.67
N GLU A 217 -4.87 19.06 9.73
CA GLU A 217 -5.10 18.66 8.34
C GLU A 217 -5.52 17.18 8.22
N ARG A 218 -4.90 16.28 9.00
CA ARG A 218 -5.30 14.87 9.01
C ARG A 218 -6.72 14.70 9.57
N ARG A 219 -7.05 15.39 10.66
CA ARG A 219 -8.41 15.36 11.21
C ARG A 219 -9.45 15.90 10.21
N ASP A 220 -9.12 16.95 9.47
CA ASP A 220 -9.98 17.48 8.42
C ASP A 220 -10.20 16.45 7.29
N CYS A 221 -9.14 15.79 6.83
CA CYS A 221 -9.24 14.71 5.84
C CYS A 221 -10.13 13.56 6.33
N LEU A 222 -9.98 13.12 7.59
CA LEU A 222 -10.82 12.07 8.18
C LEU A 222 -12.28 12.51 8.32
N ALA A 223 -12.54 13.76 8.70
CA ALA A 223 -13.91 14.30 8.76
C ALA A 223 -14.56 14.35 7.36
N ARG A 224 -13.81 14.76 6.34
CA ARG A 224 -14.27 14.76 4.92
C ARG A 224 -14.54 13.33 4.43
N LEU A 225 -13.66 12.40 4.75
CA LEU A 225 -13.84 10.98 4.43
C LEU A 225 -15.10 10.43 5.08
N ALA A 226 -15.31 10.71 6.38
CA ALA A 226 -16.49 10.29 7.12
C ALA A 226 -17.77 10.87 6.49
N ALA A 227 -17.78 12.15 6.17
CA ALA A 227 -18.92 12.79 5.51
C ALA A 227 -19.23 12.20 4.13
N ARG A 228 -18.19 11.97 3.31
CA ARG A 228 -18.31 11.41 1.96
C ARG A 228 -18.92 10.02 1.92
N HIS A 229 -18.48 9.15 2.84
CA HIS A 229 -18.87 7.74 2.88
C HIS A 229 -19.94 7.44 3.94
N ALA A 230 -20.55 8.46 4.56
CA ALA A 230 -21.51 8.33 5.66
C ALA A 230 -20.97 7.39 6.76
N LEU A 231 -19.71 7.59 7.18
CA LEU A 231 -19.06 6.83 8.24
C LEU A 231 -19.34 7.48 9.60
N PRO A 232 -19.22 6.72 10.71
CA PRO A 232 -19.16 7.33 12.03
C PRO A 232 -17.96 8.27 12.14
N PRO A 233 -17.91 9.18 13.14
CA PRO A 233 -16.75 10.00 13.41
C PRO A 233 -15.49 9.13 13.54
N ILE A 234 -14.41 9.52 12.86
CA ILE A 234 -13.15 8.78 12.82
C ILE A 234 -12.11 9.54 13.64
N GLU A 235 -11.57 8.87 14.64
CA GLU A 235 -10.41 9.38 15.38
C GLU A 235 -9.11 8.96 14.68
N PRO A 236 -8.10 9.83 14.62
CA PRO A 236 -6.79 9.48 14.09
C PRO A 236 -6.20 8.29 14.86
N LYS A 237 -5.76 7.28 14.13
CA LYS A 237 -5.04 6.11 14.67
C LYS A 237 -3.75 5.92 13.90
N THR A 238 -2.72 5.49 14.59
CA THR A 238 -1.54 4.93 13.91
C THR A 238 -1.91 3.57 13.30
N PHE A 239 -1.19 3.13 12.28
CA PHE A 239 -1.46 1.82 11.68
C PHE A 239 -1.21 0.66 12.66
N TRP A 240 -0.38 0.88 13.68
CA TRP A 240 -0.23 -0.06 14.80
C TRP A 240 -1.50 -0.21 15.63
N GLU A 241 -2.18 0.89 15.92
CA GLU A 241 -3.47 0.87 16.65
C GLU A 241 -4.58 0.24 15.81
N VAL A 242 -4.54 0.44 14.48
CA VAL A 242 -5.43 -0.28 13.55
C VAL A 242 -5.18 -1.78 13.64
N ALA A 243 -3.92 -2.23 13.63
CA ALA A 243 -3.59 -3.66 13.77
C ALA A 243 -4.12 -4.25 15.09
N LEU A 244 -4.02 -3.50 16.20
CA LEU A 244 -4.59 -3.90 17.49
C LEU A 244 -6.12 -4.02 17.43
N ALA A 245 -6.80 -3.07 16.78
CA ALA A 245 -8.26 -3.08 16.63
C ALA A 245 -8.73 -4.29 15.79
N VAL A 246 -8.03 -4.60 14.71
CA VAL A 246 -8.31 -5.78 13.86
C VAL A 246 -8.08 -7.08 14.61
N GLU A 247 -7.01 -7.17 15.38
CA GLU A 247 -6.71 -8.35 16.22
C GLU A 247 -7.82 -8.58 17.25
N ALA A 248 -8.27 -7.52 17.93
CA ALA A 248 -9.37 -7.58 18.88
C ALA A 248 -10.70 -8.01 18.21
N ALA A 249 -11.00 -7.50 17.01
CA ALA A 249 -12.20 -7.89 16.25
C ALA A 249 -12.14 -9.35 15.76
N SER A 250 -10.95 -9.90 15.53
CA SER A 250 -10.74 -11.28 15.06
C SER A 250 -10.94 -12.33 16.14
N GLY A 251 -11.06 -11.96 17.41
CA GLY A 251 -11.19 -12.90 18.54
C GLY A 251 -9.98 -13.83 18.71
N ARG A 252 -8.85 -13.55 18.08
CA ARG A 252 -7.62 -14.35 18.18
C ARG A 252 -6.81 -13.89 19.38
N PRO A 253 -6.37 -14.83 20.24
CA PRO A 253 -5.47 -14.48 21.33
C PRO A 253 -4.15 -13.96 20.76
N THR A 254 -3.64 -12.90 21.37
CA THR A 254 -2.30 -12.34 21.07
C THR A 254 -1.26 -13.45 21.26
N PRO A 255 -0.40 -13.75 20.28
CA PRO A 255 0.79 -14.53 20.56
C PRO A 255 1.64 -13.73 21.54
N SER A 256 1.91 -14.31 22.69
CA SER A 256 2.79 -13.79 23.75
C SER A 256 4.24 -13.67 23.26
#